data_15fd8b1fb6549b87af58cc290671e983
#
_entry.id   15fd8b1fb6549b87af58cc290671e983
#
_cell.length_a   1.000
_cell.length_b   1.000
_cell.length_c   1.000
_cell.angle_alpha   90.00
_cell.angle_beta   90.00
_cell.angle_gamma   90.00
#
_symmetry.space_group_name_H-M   'P 1'
#
loop_
_entity.id
_entity.type
_entity.pdbx_description
1 polymer ?
#
loop_
_entity_poly.entity_id
_entity_poly.type
_entity_poly.pdbx_seq_one_letter_code
_entity_poly.pdbx_strand_id
1 'polypeptide(L)'
;MLFPLISELKIKMPNVKFDSPEISPFKYDPMNPFYLIAKLAFSVSGKGSKARRKVAQEVIDILASDFDIELPSNYDYFNLLKAINEMECSSEQDGLEYFERVMESVMLSMRIDLNSEEKLTKCYSDFLENSKQRIQHYSISTSFDEMCRSFNERTGVVVNTIHGIKGEEYNTVIAFGLLHGCVPHWENIIGKSDNGRSNSMKLLYVLCSRAKENLFLISERGRKTSSNKPYESNKELKAAVKKINICSFAHEQQ
;
A
#
# COMPACT_ATOMS: atom_id res chain seq x y z
N MET A 1 2.84 -0.48 13.51
CA MET A 1 1.59 -0.28 14.28
C MET A 1 0.40 -1.05 13.69
N LEU A 2 0.21 -1.12 12.37
CA LEU A 2 -0.95 -1.82 11.77
C LEU A 2 -0.84 -3.35 11.86
N PHE A 3 0.36 -3.91 11.72
CA PHE A 3 0.54 -5.37 11.73
C PHE A 3 0.05 -6.06 13.02
N PRO A 4 0.43 -5.61 14.24
CA PRO A 4 -0.09 -6.20 15.48
C PRO A 4 -1.61 -6.09 15.59
N LEU A 5 -2.19 -4.96 15.17
CA LEU A 5 -3.64 -4.77 15.16
C LEU A 5 -4.34 -5.78 14.24
N ILE A 6 -3.84 -5.97 13.02
CA ILE A 6 -4.44 -6.91 12.07
C ILE A 6 -4.32 -8.36 12.58
N SER A 7 -3.19 -8.71 13.18
CA SER A 7 -3.00 -10.03 13.80
C SER A 7 -4.03 -10.30 14.90
N GLU A 8 -4.26 -9.34 15.79
CA GLU A 8 -5.27 -9.42 16.83
C GLU A 8 -6.70 -9.49 16.27
N LEU A 9 -7.00 -8.68 15.24
CA LEU A 9 -8.31 -8.70 14.59
C LEU A 9 -8.59 -10.04 13.91
N LYS A 10 -7.61 -10.64 13.24
CA LYS A 10 -7.74 -11.97 12.63
C LYS A 10 -8.00 -13.06 13.68
N ILE A 11 -7.34 -12.99 14.84
CA ILE A 11 -7.58 -13.94 15.95
C ILE A 11 -9.00 -13.78 16.51
N LYS A 12 -9.44 -12.55 16.75
CA LYS A 12 -10.76 -12.27 17.36
C LYS A 12 -11.94 -12.46 16.39
N MET A 13 -11.69 -12.28 15.09
CA MET A 13 -12.73 -12.34 14.05
C MET A 13 -12.25 -13.23 12.88
N PRO A 14 -12.08 -14.54 13.06
CA PRO A 14 -11.50 -15.44 12.06
C PRO A 14 -12.32 -15.53 10.77
N ASN A 15 -13.61 -15.22 10.82
CA ASN A 15 -14.50 -15.23 9.65
C ASN A 15 -14.51 -13.91 8.88
N VAL A 16 -13.79 -12.88 9.35
CA VAL A 16 -13.70 -11.58 8.69
C VAL A 16 -12.38 -11.48 7.95
N LYS A 17 -12.45 -11.17 6.67
CA LYS A 17 -11.26 -10.92 5.87
C LYS A 17 -10.75 -9.51 6.14
N PHE A 18 -9.50 -9.43 6.58
CA PHE A 18 -8.78 -8.17 6.77
C PHE A 18 -7.70 -8.04 5.70
N ASP A 19 -7.64 -6.89 5.07
CA ASP A 19 -6.65 -6.51 4.07
C ASP A 19 -5.92 -5.23 4.50
N SER A 20 -4.64 -5.11 4.16
CA SER A 20 -3.87 -3.90 4.40
C SER A 20 -2.83 -3.69 3.32
N PRO A 21 -2.86 -2.52 2.65
CA PRO A 21 -1.86 -2.17 1.64
C PRO A 21 -0.43 -2.11 2.17
N GLU A 22 -0.27 -1.81 3.46
CA GLU A 22 1.06 -1.78 4.09
C GLU A 22 1.63 -3.19 4.30
N ILE A 23 0.77 -4.20 4.42
CA ILE A 23 1.15 -5.60 4.54
C ILE A 23 1.12 -6.22 3.15
N SER A 24 2.04 -5.82 2.31
CA SER A 24 2.25 -6.35 0.97
C SER A 24 3.70 -6.75 0.81
N PRO A 25 4.02 -7.84 0.10
CA PRO A 25 5.38 -8.19 -0.26
C PRO A 25 6.05 -7.07 -1.06
N PHE A 26 5.28 -6.38 -1.89
CA PHE A 26 5.78 -5.31 -2.74
C PHE A 26 5.43 -3.94 -2.17
N LYS A 27 6.47 -3.14 -1.88
CA LYS A 27 6.28 -1.73 -1.53
C LYS A 27 5.78 -0.98 -2.77
N TYR A 28 4.72 -0.17 -2.60
CA TYR A 28 4.23 0.68 -3.69
C TYR A 28 5.31 1.65 -4.14
N ASP A 29 5.73 1.50 -5.40
CA ASP A 29 6.72 2.36 -6.04
C ASP A 29 6.47 2.42 -7.57
N PRO A 30 5.65 3.38 -8.02
CA PRO A 30 5.26 3.48 -9.43
C PRO A 30 6.40 3.93 -10.34
N MET A 31 7.53 4.40 -9.81
CA MET A 31 8.72 4.77 -10.60
C MET A 31 9.73 3.62 -10.70
N ASN A 32 9.49 2.51 -10.02
CA ASN A 32 10.34 1.34 -10.10
C ASN A 32 9.83 0.37 -11.18
N PRO A 33 10.61 0.10 -12.25
CA PRO A 33 10.16 -0.77 -13.34
C PRO A 33 9.86 -2.19 -12.87
N PHE A 34 10.58 -2.71 -11.86
CA PHE A 34 10.36 -4.05 -11.32
C PHE A 34 9.07 -4.16 -10.51
N TYR A 35 8.67 -3.09 -9.82
CA TYR A 35 7.35 -3.02 -9.20
C TYR A 35 6.23 -3.07 -10.25
N LEU A 36 6.39 -2.36 -11.36
CA LEU A 36 5.41 -2.36 -12.44
C LEU A 36 5.36 -3.71 -13.18
N ILE A 37 6.51 -4.36 -13.39
CA ILE A 37 6.57 -5.72 -13.94
C ILE A 37 5.90 -6.71 -12.98
N ALA A 38 6.15 -6.64 -11.66
CA ALA A 38 5.45 -7.46 -10.66
C ALA A 38 3.94 -7.22 -10.71
N LYS A 39 3.51 -5.97 -10.81
CA LYS A 39 2.09 -5.63 -11.00
C LYS A 39 1.49 -6.27 -12.26
N LEU A 40 2.21 -6.30 -13.37
CA LEU A 40 1.77 -6.96 -14.60
C LEU A 40 1.74 -8.48 -14.44
N ALA A 41 2.73 -9.07 -13.79
CA ALA A 41 2.85 -10.50 -13.58
C ALA A 41 1.76 -11.08 -12.68
N PHE A 42 1.43 -10.36 -11.58
CA PHE A 42 0.48 -10.82 -10.57
C PHE A 42 -0.93 -10.25 -10.70
N SER A 43 -1.21 -9.35 -11.67
CA SER A 43 -2.56 -8.88 -11.90
C SER A 43 -3.38 -9.89 -12.69
N VAL A 44 -4.47 -10.37 -12.10
CA VAL A 44 -5.39 -11.35 -12.71
C VAL A 44 -6.34 -10.69 -13.73
N SER A 45 -6.46 -9.37 -13.74
CA SER A 45 -7.33 -8.62 -14.64
C SER A 45 -6.90 -8.80 -16.11
N GLY A 46 -7.87 -9.14 -16.95
CA GLY A 46 -7.83 -9.48 -18.37
C GLY A 46 -6.54 -9.15 -19.13
N LYS A 47 -5.85 -10.18 -19.62
CA LYS A 47 -4.50 -10.14 -20.24
C LYS A 47 -4.30 -9.03 -21.31
N GLY A 48 -5.35 -8.46 -21.87
CA GLY A 48 -5.29 -7.42 -22.91
C GLY A 48 -5.92 -6.08 -22.52
N SER A 49 -6.18 -5.82 -21.23
CA SER A 49 -6.85 -4.61 -20.79
C SER A 49 -6.06 -3.33 -21.10
N LYS A 50 -6.76 -2.22 -21.36
CA LYS A 50 -6.16 -0.90 -21.60
C LYS A 50 -5.23 -0.47 -20.43
N ALA A 51 -5.61 -0.82 -19.20
CA ALA A 51 -4.82 -0.52 -18.01
C ALA A 51 -3.45 -1.24 -18.04
N ARG A 52 -3.41 -2.52 -18.41
CA ARG A 52 -2.15 -3.29 -18.52
C ARG A 52 -1.25 -2.73 -19.60
N ARG A 53 -1.81 -2.32 -20.75
CA ARG A 53 -1.01 -1.70 -21.84
C ARG A 53 -0.34 -0.42 -21.37
N LYS A 54 -1.08 0.41 -20.60
CA LYS A 54 -0.52 1.65 -20.04
C LYS A 54 0.63 1.36 -19.09
N VAL A 55 0.47 0.41 -18.17
CA VAL A 55 1.55 0.03 -17.23
C VAL A 55 2.75 -0.56 -17.97
N ALA A 56 2.53 -1.37 -19.01
CA ALA A 56 3.62 -1.93 -19.81
C ALA A 56 4.38 -0.82 -20.57
N GLN A 57 3.70 0.20 -21.09
CA GLN A 57 4.35 1.37 -21.68
C GLN A 57 5.15 2.16 -20.64
N GLU A 58 4.60 2.37 -19.43
CA GLU A 58 5.33 3.03 -18.34
C GLU A 58 6.63 2.31 -17.98
N VAL A 59 6.67 0.97 -18.00
CA VAL A 59 7.94 0.21 -17.83
C VAL A 59 8.96 0.57 -18.89
N ILE A 60 8.56 0.57 -20.17
CA ILE A 60 9.42 0.90 -21.30
C ILE A 60 9.96 2.32 -21.17
N ASP A 61 9.08 3.27 -20.87
CA ASP A 61 9.43 4.68 -20.74
C ASP A 61 10.44 4.91 -19.59
N ILE A 62 10.25 4.26 -18.44
CA ILE A 62 11.16 4.34 -17.29
C ILE A 62 12.52 3.71 -17.63
N LEU A 63 12.55 2.54 -18.28
CA LEU A 63 13.81 1.90 -18.66
C LEU A 63 14.62 2.80 -19.63
N ALA A 64 13.95 3.43 -20.57
CA ALA A 64 14.60 4.33 -21.52
C ALA A 64 15.04 5.66 -20.87
N SER A 65 14.18 6.30 -20.02
CA SER A 65 14.46 7.63 -19.47
C SER A 65 15.36 7.63 -18.24
N ASP A 66 15.16 6.68 -17.34
CA ASP A 66 15.80 6.69 -16.02
C ASP A 66 17.02 5.76 -15.96
N PHE A 67 17.06 4.76 -16.82
CA PHE A 67 18.14 3.77 -16.87
C PHE A 67 18.97 3.82 -18.16
N ASP A 68 18.61 4.71 -19.11
CA ASP A 68 19.29 4.87 -20.41
C ASP A 68 19.37 3.56 -21.22
N ILE A 69 18.36 2.68 -21.09
CA ILE A 69 18.33 1.40 -21.79
C ILE A 69 17.83 1.56 -23.21
N GLU A 70 18.67 1.17 -24.17
CA GLU A 70 18.29 1.12 -25.58
C GLU A 70 17.60 -0.22 -25.89
N LEU A 71 16.28 -0.16 -26.12
CA LEU A 71 15.48 -1.31 -26.53
C LEU A 71 15.56 -1.56 -28.04
N PRO A 72 15.34 -2.82 -28.51
CA PRO A 72 15.24 -3.10 -29.93
C PRO A 72 14.21 -2.20 -30.61
N SER A 73 14.52 -1.72 -31.82
CA SER A 73 13.70 -0.70 -32.54
C SER A 73 12.22 -1.06 -32.74
N ASN A 74 11.86 -2.34 -32.67
CA ASN A 74 10.48 -2.83 -32.80
C ASN A 74 9.92 -3.31 -31.47
N TYR A 75 10.56 -3.02 -30.33
CA TYR A 75 10.07 -3.45 -29.02
C TYR A 75 9.04 -2.47 -28.48
N ASP A 76 7.87 -2.98 -28.15
CA ASP A 76 6.76 -2.21 -27.61
C ASP A 76 6.10 -2.90 -26.41
N TYR A 77 5.04 -2.28 -25.85
CA TYR A 77 4.28 -2.84 -24.75
C TYR A 77 3.69 -4.22 -25.05
N PHE A 78 3.46 -4.54 -26.32
CA PHE A 78 2.91 -5.84 -26.70
C PHE A 78 3.94 -6.95 -26.51
N ASN A 79 5.20 -6.71 -26.87
CA ASN A 79 6.30 -7.63 -26.67
C ASN A 79 6.53 -7.91 -25.18
N LEU A 80 6.50 -6.85 -24.35
CA LEU A 80 6.61 -7.00 -22.90
C LEU A 80 5.46 -7.83 -22.31
N LEU A 81 4.20 -7.51 -22.66
CA LEU A 81 3.05 -8.25 -22.20
C LEU A 81 3.07 -9.69 -22.68
N LYS A 82 3.57 -9.97 -23.89
CA LYS A 82 3.73 -11.31 -24.41
C LYS A 82 4.71 -12.10 -23.55
N ALA A 83 5.90 -11.57 -23.30
CA ALA A 83 6.92 -12.22 -22.46
C ALA A 83 6.41 -12.57 -21.06
N ILE A 84 5.61 -11.68 -20.43
CA ILE A 84 4.99 -11.93 -19.13
C ILE A 84 3.89 -12.98 -19.21
N ASN A 85 3.01 -12.89 -20.22
CA ASN A 85 1.82 -13.74 -20.32
C ASN A 85 2.11 -15.17 -20.78
N GLU A 86 3.26 -15.43 -21.39
CA GLU A 86 3.72 -16.77 -21.78
C GLU A 86 4.23 -17.58 -20.59
N MET A 87 4.50 -16.93 -19.46
CA MET A 87 4.88 -17.59 -18.22
C MET A 87 3.66 -18.18 -17.53
N GLU A 88 3.57 -19.51 -17.52
CA GLU A 88 2.52 -20.23 -16.80
C GLU A 88 2.88 -20.35 -15.32
N CYS A 89 1.87 -20.25 -14.46
CA CYS A 89 1.99 -20.44 -13.03
C CYS A 89 0.80 -21.24 -12.49
N SER A 90 1.08 -22.14 -11.55
CA SER A 90 0.07 -22.79 -10.72
C SER A 90 -0.09 -22.05 -9.39
N SER A 91 -1.28 -22.11 -8.79
CA SER A 91 -1.58 -21.49 -7.50
C SER A 91 -0.70 -21.96 -6.34
N GLU A 92 -0.14 -23.16 -6.44
CA GLU A 92 0.71 -23.80 -5.42
C GLU A 92 2.19 -23.39 -5.53
N GLN A 93 2.56 -22.72 -6.63
CA GLN A 93 3.94 -22.34 -6.89
C GLN A 93 4.37 -21.17 -6.02
N ASP A 94 5.67 -21.11 -5.65
CA ASP A 94 6.27 -19.94 -5.02
C ASP A 94 6.23 -18.73 -5.96
N GLY A 95 5.65 -17.63 -5.47
CA GLY A 95 5.45 -16.43 -6.27
C GLY A 95 6.75 -15.68 -6.54
N LEU A 96 7.76 -15.77 -5.66
CA LEU A 96 9.08 -15.14 -5.94
C LEU A 96 9.82 -15.90 -7.03
N GLU A 97 9.83 -17.24 -7.00
CA GLU A 97 10.41 -18.06 -8.07
C GLU A 97 9.70 -17.82 -9.41
N TYR A 98 8.36 -17.69 -9.38
CA TYR A 98 7.61 -17.30 -10.57
C TYR A 98 8.05 -15.93 -11.07
N PHE A 99 8.19 -14.95 -10.19
CA PHE A 99 8.60 -13.59 -10.57
C PHE A 99 10.02 -13.57 -11.16
N GLU A 100 10.97 -14.32 -10.59
CA GLU A 100 12.33 -14.44 -11.12
C GLU A 100 12.31 -15.00 -12.56
N ARG A 101 11.49 -16.02 -12.85
CA ARG A 101 11.33 -16.55 -14.23
C ARG A 101 10.69 -15.54 -15.18
N VAL A 102 9.69 -14.78 -14.69
CA VAL A 102 9.11 -13.68 -15.47
C VAL A 102 10.20 -12.65 -15.81
N MET A 103 11.05 -12.30 -14.85
CA MET A 103 12.15 -11.38 -15.08
C MET A 103 13.15 -11.90 -16.12
N GLU A 104 13.53 -13.16 -16.05
CA GLU A 104 14.40 -13.78 -17.07
C GLU A 104 13.79 -13.66 -18.47
N SER A 105 12.48 -14.01 -18.61
CA SER A 105 11.76 -13.91 -19.88
C SER A 105 11.70 -12.47 -20.40
N VAL A 106 11.41 -11.51 -19.52
CA VAL A 106 11.32 -10.09 -19.86
C VAL A 106 12.68 -9.56 -20.30
N MET A 107 13.75 -9.80 -19.54
CA MET A 107 15.11 -9.34 -19.87
C MET A 107 15.59 -9.96 -21.19
N LEU A 108 15.32 -11.24 -21.41
CA LEU A 108 15.63 -11.91 -22.68
C LEU A 108 14.89 -11.27 -23.86
N SER A 109 13.60 -10.98 -23.70
CA SER A 109 12.76 -10.37 -24.73
C SER A 109 13.23 -8.95 -25.09
N MET A 110 13.73 -8.21 -24.11
CA MET A 110 14.29 -6.86 -24.26
C MET A 110 15.75 -6.86 -24.74
N ARG A 111 16.42 -8.04 -24.75
CA ARG A 111 17.85 -8.20 -25.00
C ARG A 111 18.73 -7.41 -24.00
N ILE A 112 18.28 -7.34 -22.75
CA ILE A 112 19.02 -6.70 -21.67
C ILE A 112 19.81 -7.77 -20.91
N ASP A 113 21.12 -7.56 -20.77
CA ASP A 113 21.94 -8.30 -19.82
C ASP A 113 22.05 -7.48 -18.53
N LEU A 114 21.37 -7.95 -17.49
CA LEU A 114 21.41 -7.29 -16.19
C LEU A 114 22.83 -7.12 -15.64
N ASN A 115 23.75 -8.04 -15.94
CA ASN A 115 25.12 -7.95 -15.45
C ASN A 115 25.92 -6.79 -16.08
N SER A 116 25.52 -6.32 -17.26
CA SER A 116 26.14 -5.17 -17.91
C SER A 116 25.57 -3.82 -17.49
N GLU A 117 24.40 -3.81 -16.84
CA GLU A 117 23.63 -2.63 -16.47
C GLU A 117 23.63 -2.38 -14.96
N GLU A 118 24.73 -1.82 -14.42
CA GLU A 118 24.97 -1.69 -12.97
C GLU A 118 23.80 -1.03 -12.23
N LYS A 119 23.27 0.09 -12.75
CA LYS A 119 22.18 0.85 -12.14
C LYS A 119 20.88 0.02 -12.10
N LEU A 120 20.58 -0.70 -13.18
CA LEU A 120 19.40 -1.53 -13.29
C LEU A 120 19.51 -2.76 -12.39
N THR A 121 20.67 -3.42 -12.37
CA THR A 121 20.97 -4.56 -11.49
C THR A 121 20.83 -4.21 -10.03
N LYS A 122 21.34 -3.04 -9.62
CA LYS A 122 21.19 -2.55 -8.26
C LYS A 122 19.72 -2.32 -7.94
N CYS A 123 18.96 -1.67 -8.80
CA CYS A 123 17.52 -1.44 -8.60
C CYS A 123 16.76 -2.76 -8.47
N TYR A 124 17.10 -3.78 -9.25
CA TYR A 124 16.49 -5.11 -9.17
C TYR A 124 16.83 -5.82 -7.85
N SER A 125 18.10 -5.83 -7.46
CA SER A 125 18.52 -6.45 -6.21
C SER A 125 17.90 -5.76 -5.00
N ASP A 126 17.84 -4.42 -4.99
CA ASP A 126 17.19 -3.67 -3.92
C ASP A 126 15.68 -3.96 -3.85
N PHE A 127 15.01 -4.10 -5.01
CA PHE A 127 13.60 -4.48 -5.08
C PHE A 127 13.35 -5.87 -4.49
N LEU A 128 14.14 -6.87 -4.87
CA LEU A 128 14.02 -8.25 -4.35
C LEU A 128 14.32 -8.33 -2.86
N GLU A 129 15.41 -7.69 -2.41
CA GLU A 129 15.80 -7.70 -1.01
C GLU A 129 14.72 -7.05 -0.14
N ASN A 130 14.21 -5.88 -0.53
CA ASN A 130 13.11 -5.22 0.15
C ASN A 130 11.86 -6.11 0.20
N SER A 131 11.55 -6.83 -0.88
CA SER A 131 10.40 -7.74 -0.94
C SER A 131 10.58 -8.92 0.02
N LYS A 132 11.76 -9.55 0.03
CA LYS A 132 12.10 -10.65 0.95
C LYS A 132 12.04 -10.21 2.42
N GLN A 133 12.57 -9.03 2.74
CA GLN A 133 12.51 -8.45 4.10
C GLN A 133 11.06 -8.18 4.55
N ARG A 134 10.21 -7.68 3.66
CA ARG A 134 8.80 -7.44 3.96
C ARG A 134 8.02 -8.74 4.17
N ILE A 135 8.25 -9.75 3.34
CA ILE A 135 7.67 -11.08 3.47
C ILE A 135 8.03 -11.67 4.84
N GLN A 136 9.31 -11.61 5.23
CA GLN A 136 9.76 -12.09 6.53
C GLN A 136 9.17 -11.27 7.69
N HIS A 137 9.23 -9.94 7.60
CA HIS A 137 8.76 -9.03 8.67
C HIS A 137 7.28 -9.17 8.95
N TYR A 138 6.46 -9.33 7.90
CA TYR A 138 5.01 -9.43 8.03
C TYR A 138 4.50 -10.88 8.02
N SER A 139 5.39 -11.87 7.95
CA SER A 139 5.05 -13.29 7.82
C SER A 139 4.04 -13.57 6.70
N ILE A 140 4.27 -12.97 5.53
CA ILE A 140 3.43 -13.11 4.34
C ILE A 140 3.76 -14.45 3.68
N SER A 141 2.76 -15.17 3.19
CA SER A 141 2.96 -16.37 2.37
C SER A 141 3.59 -15.98 1.03
N THR A 142 4.56 -16.77 0.56
CA THR A 142 5.18 -16.60 -0.76
C THR A 142 4.37 -17.25 -1.90
N SER A 143 3.19 -17.82 -1.61
CA SER A 143 2.34 -18.43 -2.64
C SER A 143 1.95 -17.42 -3.72
N PHE A 144 1.81 -17.89 -4.95
CA PHE A 144 1.40 -17.07 -6.09
C PHE A 144 0.08 -16.32 -5.82
N ASP A 145 -0.89 -16.98 -5.19
CA ASP A 145 -2.18 -16.36 -4.85
C ASP A 145 -2.03 -15.19 -3.88
N GLU A 146 -1.13 -15.28 -2.90
CA GLU A 146 -0.88 -14.18 -1.97
C GLU A 146 -0.18 -13.00 -2.66
N MET A 147 0.74 -13.28 -3.59
CA MET A 147 1.35 -12.22 -4.42
C MET A 147 0.31 -11.52 -5.29
N CYS A 148 -0.62 -12.27 -5.91
CA CYS A 148 -1.73 -11.73 -6.69
C CYS A 148 -2.63 -10.80 -5.86
N ARG A 149 -2.87 -11.11 -4.58
CA ARG A 149 -3.68 -10.27 -3.69
C ARG A 149 -3.14 -8.86 -3.53
N SER A 150 -1.83 -8.67 -3.67
CA SER A 150 -1.18 -7.35 -3.56
C SER A 150 -1.62 -6.38 -4.66
N PHE A 151 -2.10 -6.89 -5.78
CA PHE A 151 -2.48 -6.09 -6.95
C PHE A 151 -3.94 -6.22 -7.36
N ASN A 152 -4.71 -7.07 -6.67
CA ASN A 152 -6.15 -7.22 -6.90
C ASN A 152 -6.96 -6.21 -6.09
N GLU A 153 -8.24 -6.04 -6.47
CA GLU A 153 -9.19 -5.28 -5.67
C GLU A 153 -9.28 -5.84 -4.24
N ARG A 154 -9.21 -4.94 -3.29
CA ARG A 154 -9.28 -5.29 -1.88
C ARG A 154 -10.69 -5.69 -1.51
N THR A 155 -10.80 -6.79 -0.81
CA THR A 155 -12.08 -7.34 -0.37
C THR A 155 -12.09 -7.48 1.15
N GLY A 156 -13.22 -7.20 1.78
CA GLY A 156 -13.39 -7.27 3.23
C GLY A 156 -13.10 -5.95 3.95
N VAL A 157 -12.53 -6.02 5.14
CA VAL A 157 -12.18 -4.85 5.94
C VAL A 157 -10.77 -4.39 5.60
N VAL A 158 -10.65 -3.20 5.04
CA VAL A 158 -9.35 -2.60 4.71
C VAL A 158 -8.82 -1.83 5.93
N VAL A 159 -7.66 -2.22 6.41
CA VAL A 159 -6.94 -1.54 7.51
C VAL A 159 -5.81 -0.72 6.91
N ASN A 160 -5.86 0.60 7.03
CA ASN A 160 -4.92 1.49 6.39
C ASN A 160 -4.64 2.74 7.25
N THR A 161 -3.62 3.51 6.86
CA THR A 161 -3.36 4.82 7.45
C THR A 161 -4.20 5.92 6.77
N ILE A 162 -4.37 7.06 7.44
CA ILE A 162 -5.09 8.22 6.87
C ILE A 162 -4.46 8.66 5.53
N HIS A 163 -3.13 8.56 5.40
CA HIS A 163 -2.43 8.91 4.16
C HIS A 163 -2.64 7.86 3.07
N GLY A 164 -2.72 6.59 3.44
CA GLY A 164 -2.87 5.47 2.51
C GLY A 164 -4.26 5.35 1.88
N ILE A 165 -5.29 6.00 2.47
CA ILE A 165 -6.67 5.97 1.94
C ILE A 165 -6.99 7.13 0.99
N LYS A 166 -5.99 7.92 0.58
CA LYS A 166 -6.22 9.04 -0.32
C LYS A 166 -6.72 8.55 -1.68
N GLY A 167 -7.89 9.04 -2.10
CA GLY A 167 -8.53 8.66 -3.37
C GLY A 167 -9.45 7.44 -3.29
N GLU A 168 -9.50 6.74 -2.16
CA GLU A 168 -10.41 5.61 -1.93
C GLU A 168 -11.69 6.08 -1.20
N GLU A 169 -12.79 5.35 -1.35
CA GLU A 169 -14.07 5.60 -0.67
C GLU A 169 -14.67 4.29 -0.18
N TYR A 170 -15.29 4.31 0.99
CA TYR A 170 -15.84 3.13 1.66
C TYR A 170 -17.25 3.41 2.16
N ASN A 171 -18.13 2.41 2.20
CA ASN A 171 -19.47 2.57 2.78
C ASN A 171 -19.37 2.93 4.26
N THR A 172 -18.48 2.27 4.98
CA THR A 172 -18.24 2.52 6.41
C THR A 172 -16.77 2.78 6.67
N VAL A 173 -16.48 3.84 7.41
CA VAL A 173 -15.12 4.17 7.88
C VAL A 173 -15.11 4.19 9.41
N ILE A 174 -14.18 3.45 9.99
CA ILE A 174 -13.91 3.44 11.44
C ILE A 174 -12.50 4.00 11.64
N ALA A 175 -12.43 5.21 12.19
CA ALA A 175 -11.17 5.88 12.46
C ALA A 175 -10.87 5.88 13.96
N PHE A 176 -9.70 5.41 14.34
CA PHE A 176 -9.26 5.36 15.74
C PHE A 176 -7.88 6.02 15.90
N GLY A 177 -7.47 6.25 17.15
CA GLY A 177 -6.23 6.97 17.43
C GLY A 177 -6.33 8.47 17.14
N LEU A 178 -7.54 9.03 17.20
CA LEU A 178 -7.77 10.47 16.96
C LEU A 178 -7.34 11.29 18.18
N LEU A 179 -6.06 11.20 18.51
CA LEU A 179 -5.44 11.81 19.67
C LEU A 179 -4.55 12.98 19.26
N HIS A 180 -4.43 13.95 20.14
CA HIS A 180 -3.49 15.07 19.95
C HIS A 180 -2.05 14.55 19.96
N GLY A 181 -1.28 14.86 18.91
CA GLY A 181 0.06 14.33 18.69
C GLY A 181 0.12 13.01 17.90
N CYS A 182 -1.04 12.38 17.62
CA CYS A 182 -1.16 11.29 16.65
C CYS A 182 -1.77 11.81 15.34
N VAL A 183 -2.73 12.71 15.43
CA VAL A 183 -3.36 13.38 14.29
C VAL A 183 -3.38 14.90 14.55
N PRO A 184 -2.50 15.68 13.89
CA PRO A 184 -1.32 15.26 13.14
C PRO A 184 -0.21 14.72 14.06
N HIS A 185 0.81 14.06 13.47
CA HIS A 185 1.96 13.59 14.23
C HIS A 185 2.72 14.75 14.89
N TRP A 186 3.34 14.50 16.05
CA TRP A 186 4.06 15.51 16.85
C TRP A 186 5.07 16.33 16.04
N GLU A 187 5.79 15.73 15.11
CA GLU A 187 6.75 16.40 14.23
C GLU A 187 6.13 17.53 13.42
N ASN A 188 4.84 17.40 13.05
CA ASN A 188 4.11 18.43 12.34
C ASN A 188 3.56 19.54 13.26
N ILE A 189 3.61 19.34 14.58
CA ILE A 189 3.15 20.29 15.58
C ILE A 189 4.33 21.12 16.13
N ILE A 190 5.49 20.48 16.31
CA ILE A 190 6.70 21.12 16.87
C ILE A 190 7.29 22.08 15.84
N GLY A 191 7.34 23.37 16.19
CA GLY A 191 8.08 24.41 15.46
C GLY A 191 7.27 25.34 14.56
N LYS A 192 5.94 25.13 14.36
CA LYS A 192 5.11 26.04 13.55
C LYS A 192 3.67 26.07 14.08
N SER A 193 3.34 27.04 14.90
CA SER A 193 2.04 27.16 15.59
C SER A 193 0.80 27.13 14.70
N ASP A 194 0.86 27.63 13.47
CA ASP A 194 -0.28 27.66 12.54
C ASP A 194 -0.42 26.41 11.66
N ASN A 195 0.69 25.70 11.39
CA ASN A 195 0.66 24.52 10.52
C ASN A 195 0.02 23.28 11.18
N GLY A 196 0.14 23.15 12.50
CA GLY A 196 -0.40 21.99 13.22
C GLY A 196 -1.92 21.89 13.11
N ARG A 197 -2.63 23.03 13.32
CA ARG A 197 -4.09 23.11 13.20
C ARG A 197 -4.55 22.87 11.75
N SER A 198 -3.91 23.51 10.78
CA SER A 198 -4.23 23.33 9.36
C SER A 198 -4.03 21.89 8.91
N ASN A 199 -2.95 21.24 9.33
CA ASN A 199 -2.67 19.84 9.01
C ASN A 199 -3.68 18.89 9.68
N SER A 200 -4.06 19.15 10.95
CA SER A 200 -5.09 18.38 11.63
C SER A 200 -6.42 18.45 10.88
N MET A 201 -6.85 19.64 10.49
CA MET A 201 -8.10 19.84 9.76
C MET A 201 -8.08 19.17 8.38
N LYS A 202 -6.97 19.24 7.65
CA LYS A 202 -6.82 18.54 6.35
C LYS A 202 -6.91 17.03 6.50
N LEU A 203 -6.25 16.45 7.51
CA LEU A 203 -6.31 15.00 7.75
C LEU A 203 -7.71 14.54 8.16
N LEU A 204 -8.37 15.28 9.06
CA LEU A 204 -9.75 14.99 9.45
C LEU A 204 -10.71 15.13 8.26
N TYR A 205 -10.52 16.14 7.40
CA TYR A 205 -11.30 16.28 6.18
C TYR A 205 -11.12 15.08 5.24
N VAL A 206 -9.88 14.68 4.97
CA VAL A 206 -9.59 13.49 4.14
C VAL A 206 -10.30 12.28 4.72
N LEU A 207 -10.19 12.04 6.01
CA LEU A 207 -10.79 10.91 6.69
C LEU A 207 -12.32 10.92 6.61
N CYS A 208 -12.96 12.05 6.93
CA CYS A 208 -14.42 12.17 6.91
C CYS A 208 -14.97 12.03 5.48
N SER A 209 -14.24 12.52 4.47
CA SER A 209 -14.66 12.44 3.07
C SER A 209 -14.51 11.04 2.46
N ARG A 210 -13.99 10.06 3.18
CA ARG A 210 -13.86 8.66 2.72
C ARG A 210 -15.10 7.83 2.98
N ALA A 211 -15.95 8.23 3.92
CA ALA A 211 -17.16 7.50 4.28
C ALA A 211 -18.33 7.91 3.38
N LYS A 212 -18.99 6.93 2.76
CA LYS A 212 -20.21 7.13 1.96
C LYS A 212 -21.48 7.13 2.82
N GLU A 213 -21.54 6.24 3.81
CA GLU A 213 -22.73 6.00 4.61
C GLU A 213 -22.47 6.19 6.11
N ASN A 214 -21.45 5.52 6.65
CA ASN A 214 -21.21 5.48 8.08
C ASN A 214 -19.80 5.92 8.42
N LEU A 215 -19.67 6.81 9.43
CA LEU A 215 -18.39 7.30 9.93
C LEU A 215 -18.34 7.17 11.45
N PHE A 216 -17.39 6.36 11.95
CA PHE A 216 -17.11 6.21 13.37
C PHE A 216 -15.76 6.86 13.69
N LEU A 217 -15.76 7.83 14.57
CA LEU A 217 -14.57 8.57 15.01
C LEU A 217 -14.25 8.22 16.47
N ILE A 218 -13.17 7.48 16.68
CA ILE A 218 -12.79 6.94 17.98
C ILE A 218 -11.57 7.67 18.52
N SER A 219 -11.72 8.25 19.69
CA SER A 219 -10.63 8.86 20.45
C SER A 219 -10.53 8.12 21.79
N GLU A 220 -9.64 7.17 21.83
CA GLU A 220 -9.48 6.28 23.00
C GLU A 220 -8.92 7.03 24.22
N ARG A 221 -9.29 6.55 25.42
CA ARG A 221 -8.74 7.02 26.69
C ARG A 221 -7.71 6.03 27.23
N GLY A 222 -6.86 6.48 28.15
CA GLY A 222 -5.91 5.61 28.87
C GLY A 222 -4.58 5.38 28.15
N ARG A 223 -4.45 5.71 26.88
CA ARG A 223 -3.17 5.65 26.18
C ARG A 223 -2.22 6.73 26.70
N LYS A 224 -0.96 6.35 26.93
CA LYS A 224 0.05 7.24 27.49
C LYS A 224 1.20 7.48 26.50
N THR A 225 1.79 8.66 26.57
CA THR A 225 3.02 9.04 25.87
C THR A 225 4.23 8.29 26.45
N SER A 226 5.38 8.34 25.77
CA SER A 226 6.67 7.84 26.29
C SER A 226 7.06 8.44 27.65
N SER A 227 6.60 9.65 27.94
CA SER A 227 6.77 10.34 29.24
C SER A 227 5.68 10.04 30.26
N ASN A 228 4.90 8.97 30.08
CA ASN A 228 3.81 8.49 30.94
C ASN A 228 2.64 9.50 31.13
N LYS A 229 2.54 10.54 30.31
CA LYS A 229 1.42 11.48 30.30
C LYS A 229 0.26 10.93 29.47
N PRO A 230 -1.01 11.07 29.89
CA PRO A 230 -2.15 10.64 29.09
C PRO A 230 -2.24 11.44 27.79
N TYR A 231 -2.57 10.77 26.69
CA TYR A 231 -2.93 11.48 25.47
C TYR A 231 -4.28 12.18 25.62
N GLU A 232 -4.38 13.37 25.05
CA GLU A 232 -5.65 14.07 24.92
C GLU A 232 -6.29 13.78 23.56
N SER A 233 -7.63 13.85 23.49
CA SER A 233 -8.33 13.78 22.21
C SER A 233 -7.95 14.95 21.32
N ASN A 234 -8.01 14.73 19.99
CA ASN A 234 -7.75 15.78 19.01
C ASN A 234 -8.65 17.01 19.26
N LYS A 235 -8.05 18.20 19.35
CA LYS A 235 -8.73 19.46 19.73
C LYS A 235 -9.73 19.92 18.67
N GLU A 236 -9.37 19.79 17.41
CA GLU A 236 -10.19 20.18 16.27
C GLU A 236 -11.42 19.29 16.16
N LEU A 237 -11.25 17.97 16.40
CA LEU A 237 -12.34 17.01 16.45
C LEU A 237 -13.31 17.35 17.58
N LYS A 238 -12.82 17.62 18.80
CA LYS A 238 -13.67 18.05 19.93
C LYS A 238 -14.45 19.31 19.60
N ALA A 239 -13.83 20.29 18.96
CA ALA A 239 -14.48 21.54 18.58
C ALA A 239 -15.56 21.31 17.50
N ALA A 240 -15.32 20.42 16.53
CA ALA A 240 -16.29 20.09 15.49
C ALA A 240 -17.51 19.36 16.07
N VAL A 241 -17.30 18.35 16.92
CA VAL A 241 -18.38 17.58 17.57
C VAL A 241 -19.31 18.49 18.37
N LYS A 242 -18.76 19.45 19.13
CA LYS A 242 -19.56 20.43 19.89
C LYS A 242 -20.43 21.32 19.00
N LYS A 243 -19.98 21.65 17.77
CA LYS A 243 -20.74 22.52 16.84
C LYS A 243 -21.85 21.78 16.10
N ILE A 244 -21.71 20.48 15.84
CA ILE A 244 -22.60 19.73 14.95
C ILE A 244 -23.63 18.90 15.74
N ASN A 245 -23.59 18.96 17.07
CA ASN A 245 -24.51 18.20 17.95
C ASN A 245 -24.56 16.68 17.63
N ILE A 246 -23.40 16.09 17.36
CA ILE A 246 -23.24 14.67 17.06
C ILE A 246 -23.46 13.88 18.34
N CYS A 247 -24.21 12.78 18.27
CA CYS A 247 -24.35 11.83 19.38
C CYS A 247 -22.97 11.28 19.77
N SER A 248 -22.49 11.59 20.95
CA SER A 248 -21.26 11.00 21.50
C SER A 248 -21.65 9.85 22.44
N PHE A 249 -21.20 8.63 22.10
CA PHE A 249 -21.30 7.50 23.00
C PHE A 249 -19.97 7.35 23.76
N ALA A 250 -19.98 7.52 25.08
CA ALA A 250 -18.84 7.16 25.92
C ALA A 250 -19.08 5.71 26.39
N HIS A 251 -18.39 4.72 25.80
CA HIS A 251 -18.26 3.40 26.39
C HIS A 251 -17.12 3.45 27.40
N GLU A 252 -17.44 3.36 28.68
CA GLU A 252 -16.49 3.01 29.74
C GLU A 252 -16.43 1.46 29.77
N GLN A 253 -15.29 0.89 29.39
CA GLN A 253 -14.99 -0.49 29.74
C GLN A 253 -14.68 -0.52 31.23
N GLN A 254 -15.49 -1.20 31.99
CA GLN A 254 -15.22 -1.63 33.36
C GLN A 254 -14.13 -2.71 33.39
#